data_2b2771849c7d0b77a36f996bfc9e558b
#
_entry.id   2b2771849c7d0b77a36f996bfc9e558b
#
_cell.length_a   1.000
_cell.length_b   1.000
_cell.length_c   1.000
_cell.angle_alpha   90.00
_cell.angle_beta   90.00
_cell.angle_gamma   90.00
#
_symmetry.space_group_name_H-M   'P 1'
#
loop_
_entity.id
_entity.type
_entity.pdbx_description
1 polymer ?
#
loop_
_entity_poly.entity_id
_entity_poly.type
_entity_poly.pdbx_seq_one_letter_code
_entity_poly.pdbx_strand_id
1 'polypeptide(L)'
;MTCAAHCAPACATAAKCCAGRSAIIVNGEFCEGEHHAAAQIVGQAEVMEAMAVELMRSHVGKVDRLFVVRGSTSHSKQQGMADETVARELGAVRNAAGWRSDYRWRIDVGGVIIDAAHHIMGNGVPWTNGNNVRRALMTTVLRAIERDEAPPHVMIRSHVHNPAQYEFGGRRIYITPSFKLRDEYAHKIGAGLAPIGGLLITVDNGAAEVITRTFKPERDKATKL
;
A
#
# COMPACT_ATOMS: atom_id res chain seq x y z
N MET A 1 7.29 -8.37 -16.58
CA MET A 1 6.00 -8.45 -17.31
C MET A 1 4.91 -9.27 -16.62
N THR A 2 5.15 -9.86 -15.46
CA THR A 2 4.22 -10.81 -14.82
C THR A 2 3.38 -10.24 -13.65
N CYS A 3 3.66 -9.04 -13.16
CA CYS A 3 2.90 -8.45 -12.04
C CYS A 3 1.44 -8.09 -12.40
N ALA A 4 1.18 -7.60 -13.59
CA ALA A 4 -0.16 -7.15 -13.99
C ALA A 4 -1.18 -8.31 -14.11
N ALA A 5 -0.73 -9.51 -14.49
CA ALA A 5 -1.60 -10.66 -14.68
C ALA A 5 -2.15 -11.25 -13.37
N HIS A 6 -1.45 -11.07 -12.25
CA HIS A 6 -1.84 -11.65 -10.96
C HIS A 6 -2.70 -10.73 -10.08
N CYS A 7 -2.72 -9.43 -10.35
CA CYS A 7 -3.63 -8.49 -9.67
C CYS A 7 -5.07 -8.55 -10.21
N ALA A 8 -5.22 -8.87 -11.48
CA ALA A 8 -6.52 -8.87 -12.15
C ALA A 8 -7.59 -9.77 -11.49
N PRO A 9 -7.30 -11.00 -11.05
CA PRO A 9 -8.31 -11.88 -10.45
C PRO A 9 -8.84 -11.35 -9.10
N ALA A 10 -7.96 -10.84 -8.25
CA ALA A 10 -8.37 -10.37 -6.91
C ALA A 10 -9.23 -9.10 -7.00
N CYS A 11 -8.86 -8.17 -7.86
CA CYS A 11 -9.62 -6.93 -8.08
C CYS A 11 -10.96 -7.20 -8.80
N ALA A 12 -10.96 -8.10 -9.79
CA ALA A 12 -12.18 -8.48 -10.49
C ALA A 12 -13.17 -9.26 -9.60
N THR A 13 -12.66 -10.05 -8.65
CA THR A 13 -13.48 -10.80 -7.69
C THR A 13 -14.11 -9.84 -6.68
N ALA A 14 -13.36 -8.85 -6.17
CA ALA A 14 -13.90 -7.85 -5.26
C ALA A 14 -15.03 -7.03 -5.92
N ALA A 15 -14.86 -6.59 -7.17
CA ALA A 15 -15.87 -5.84 -7.89
C ALA A 15 -17.15 -6.64 -8.19
N LYS A 16 -17.06 -7.95 -8.36
CA LYS A 16 -18.23 -8.83 -8.61
C LYS A 16 -19.00 -9.21 -7.36
N CYS A 17 -18.39 -9.18 -6.19
CA CYS A 17 -19.02 -9.60 -4.93
C CYS A 17 -19.74 -8.46 -4.20
N CYS A 18 -19.49 -7.20 -4.57
CA CYS A 18 -20.02 -6.05 -3.84
C CYS A 18 -21.18 -5.43 -4.63
N ALA A 19 -22.40 -5.62 -4.15
CA ALA A 19 -23.56 -4.79 -4.57
C ALA A 19 -23.43 -3.33 -4.06
N GLY A 20 -22.31 -2.98 -3.45
CA GLY A 20 -21.97 -1.70 -2.85
C GLY A 20 -20.86 -0.94 -3.59
N ARG A 21 -20.43 0.16 -3.01
CA ARG A 21 -19.34 0.99 -3.53
C ARG A 21 -18.00 0.29 -3.36
N SER A 22 -17.14 0.41 -4.37
CA SER A 22 -15.80 -0.15 -4.41
C SER A 22 -14.73 0.94 -4.47
N ALA A 23 -13.58 0.69 -3.85
CA ALA A 23 -12.44 1.60 -3.89
C ALA A 23 -11.11 0.85 -3.95
N ILE A 24 -10.11 1.50 -4.57
CA ILE A 24 -8.72 1.11 -4.46
C ILE A 24 -8.02 2.13 -3.57
N ILE A 25 -7.18 1.66 -2.64
CA ILE A 25 -6.23 2.46 -1.88
C ILE A 25 -4.84 2.04 -2.32
N VAL A 26 -4.13 2.92 -3.03
CA VAL A 26 -2.71 2.74 -3.31
C VAL A 26 -1.93 3.40 -2.18
N ASN A 27 -1.23 2.60 -1.41
CA ASN A 27 -0.56 3.08 -0.19
C ASN A 27 0.93 3.37 -0.43
N GLY A 28 1.23 4.23 -1.48
CA GLY A 28 2.58 4.51 -1.96
C GLY A 28 3.22 3.21 -2.45
N GLU A 29 4.18 3.17 -3.24
CA GLU A 29 4.78 4.07 -4.18
C GLU A 29 4.48 3.55 -5.57
N PHE A 30 4.15 4.42 -6.52
CA PHE A 30 3.90 3.98 -7.90
C PHE A 30 5.19 3.72 -8.67
N CYS A 31 6.27 4.43 -8.29
CA CYS A 31 7.54 4.41 -8.99
C CYS A 31 8.68 4.01 -8.07
N GLU A 32 9.74 3.45 -8.64
CA GLU A 32 10.96 3.12 -7.89
C GLU A 32 11.78 4.37 -7.51
N GLY A 33 11.64 5.47 -8.26
CA GLY A 33 12.47 6.66 -8.07
C GLY A 33 13.88 6.48 -8.65
N GLU A 34 14.78 7.44 -8.39
CA GLU A 34 16.12 7.47 -9.00
C GLU A 34 17.22 6.82 -8.14
N HIS A 35 16.88 6.34 -6.94
CA HIS A 35 17.87 5.93 -5.93
C HIS A 35 18.70 4.68 -6.27
N HIS A 36 18.19 3.80 -7.11
CA HIS A 36 18.85 2.53 -7.48
C HIS A 36 18.94 2.38 -9.00
N ALA A 37 19.25 3.47 -9.68
CA ALA A 37 19.23 3.59 -11.14
C ALA A 37 19.96 2.47 -11.90
N ALA A 38 20.99 1.87 -11.32
CA ALA A 38 21.77 0.80 -11.97
C ALA A 38 21.00 -0.51 -12.16
N ALA A 39 19.91 -0.73 -11.41
CA ALA A 39 19.10 -1.95 -11.45
C ALA A 39 17.71 -1.73 -12.07
N GLN A 40 17.43 -0.52 -12.55
CA GLN A 40 16.12 -0.16 -13.11
C GLN A 40 16.02 -0.44 -14.59
N ILE A 41 14.87 -0.93 -15.04
CA ILE A 41 14.57 -1.11 -16.46
C ILE A 41 14.47 0.26 -17.16
N VAL A 42 14.00 1.28 -16.44
CA VAL A 42 13.84 2.66 -16.91
C VAL A 42 14.30 3.59 -15.80
N GLY A 43 15.20 4.51 -16.10
CA GLY A 43 15.69 5.53 -15.16
C GLY A 43 14.97 6.87 -15.22
N GLN A 44 14.11 7.09 -16.22
CA GLN A 44 13.42 8.36 -16.44
C GLN A 44 12.10 8.37 -15.67
N ALA A 45 11.96 9.35 -14.78
CA ALA A 45 10.80 9.44 -13.88
C ALA A 45 9.47 9.57 -14.63
N GLU A 46 9.43 10.35 -15.70
CA GLU A 46 8.23 10.57 -16.51
C GLU A 46 7.77 9.29 -17.20
N VAL A 47 8.72 8.44 -17.62
CA VAL A 47 8.40 7.13 -18.22
C VAL A 47 7.87 6.18 -17.17
N MET A 48 8.44 6.16 -15.97
CA MET A 48 7.93 5.35 -14.86
C MET A 48 6.50 5.78 -14.45
N GLU A 49 6.25 7.07 -14.37
CA GLU A 49 4.91 7.62 -14.08
C GLU A 49 3.90 7.20 -15.16
N ALA A 50 4.25 7.31 -16.44
CA ALA A 50 3.39 6.88 -17.54
C ALA A 50 3.12 5.37 -17.53
N MET A 51 4.14 4.55 -17.23
CA MET A 51 3.97 3.09 -17.06
C MET A 51 3.04 2.77 -15.89
N ALA A 52 3.16 3.47 -14.76
CA ALA A 52 2.29 3.28 -13.61
C ALA A 52 0.83 3.63 -13.94
N VAL A 53 0.60 4.73 -14.66
CA VAL A 53 -0.73 5.11 -15.15
C VAL A 53 -1.32 4.02 -16.04
N GLU A 54 -0.57 3.53 -17.02
CA GLU A 54 -1.05 2.51 -17.96
C GLU A 54 -1.40 1.20 -17.24
N LEU A 55 -0.53 0.73 -16.33
CA LEU A 55 -0.78 -0.47 -15.53
C LEU A 55 -2.03 -0.34 -14.66
N MET A 56 -2.25 0.82 -14.06
CA MET A 56 -3.37 1.04 -13.13
C MET A 56 -4.69 1.34 -13.82
N ARG A 57 -4.69 1.87 -15.04
CA ARG A 57 -5.88 2.35 -15.76
C ARG A 57 -6.98 1.28 -15.85
N SER A 58 -6.61 0.06 -16.21
CA SER A 58 -7.56 -1.05 -16.34
C SER A 58 -8.18 -1.50 -15.01
N HIS A 59 -7.52 -1.25 -13.90
CA HIS A 59 -7.98 -1.59 -12.55
C HIS A 59 -8.85 -0.48 -11.98
N VAL A 60 -8.42 0.75 -12.12
CA VAL A 60 -9.13 1.94 -11.63
C VAL A 60 -10.49 2.10 -12.33
N GLY A 61 -10.57 1.78 -13.62
CA GLY A 61 -11.85 1.81 -14.36
C GLY A 61 -12.91 0.82 -13.89
N LYS A 62 -12.59 -0.07 -12.95
CA LYS A 62 -13.50 -1.08 -12.39
C LYS A 62 -14.00 -0.74 -10.98
N VAL A 63 -13.59 0.38 -10.41
CA VAL A 63 -13.96 0.80 -9.06
C VAL A 63 -14.51 2.22 -9.06
N ASP A 64 -15.29 2.55 -8.03
CA ASP A 64 -15.93 3.86 -7.93
C ASP A 64 -14.98 4.96 -7.49
N ARG A 65 -13.93 4.62 -6.74
CA ARG A 65 -12.99 5.59 -6.16
C ARG A 65 -11.56 5.04 -6.11
N LEU A 66 -10.61 5.95 -6.31
CA LEU A 66 -9.19 5.72 -6.09
C LEU A 66 -8.69 6.68 -5.01
N PHE A 67 -8.05 6.16 -3.99
CA PHE A 67 -7.31 6.93 -2.98
C PHE A 67 -5.82 6.66 -3.14
N VAL A 68 -5.00 7.70 -3.16
CA VAL A 68 -3.55 7.59 -3.30
C VAL A 68 -2.87 8.18 -2.06
N VAL A 69 -2.13 7.36 -1.36
CA VAL A 69 -1.23 7.77 -0.28
C VAL A 69 0.14 8.04 -0.87
N ARG A 70 0.74 9.16 -0.51
CA ARG A 70 2.11 9.51 -0.94
C ARG A 70 3.12 8.60 -0.26
N GLY A 71 4.06 8.12 -1.05
CA GLY A 71 5.19 7.33 -0.59
C GLY A 71 6.33 8.15 0.02
N SER A 72 7.51 7.57 0.03
CA SER A 72 8.72 8.21 0.52
C SER A 72 9.30 9.20 -0.50
N THR A 73 10.04 10.20 -0.01
CA THR A 73 10.76 11.14 -0.90
C THR A 73 11.82 10.45 -1.75
N SER A 74 12.30 9.30 -1.30
CA SER A 74 13.29 8.50 -2.03
C SER A 74 12.76 7.95 -3.35
N HIS A 75 11.47 7.58 -3.39
CA HIS A 75 10.87 6.92 -4.55
C HIS A 75 9.89 7.82 -5.30
N SER A 76 9.25 8.76 -4.60
CA SER A 76 8.15 9.56 -5.15
C SER A 76 8.55 11.00 -5.47
N LYS A 77 9.84 11.31 -5.66
CA LYS A 77 10.39 12.67 -5.79
C LYS A 77 10.11 13.52 -4.53
N GLN A 78 10.52 14.79 -4.54
CA GLN A 78 10.22 15.70 -3.44
C GLN A 78 8.71 15.80 -3.20
N GLN A 79 8.31 15.70 -1.94
CA GLN A 79 6.93 15.83 -1.48
C GLN A 79 5.93 14.84 -2.10
N GLY A 80 6.38 13.71 -2.64
CA GLY A 80 5.49 12.70 -3.23
C GLY A 80 4.88 13.15 -4.58
N MET A 81 5.58 13.99 -5.33
CA MET A 81 5.05 14.54 -6.59
C MET A 81 4.86 13.50 -7.68
N ALA A 82 5.63 12.41 -7.71
CA ALA A 82 5.40 11.33 -8.66
C ALA A 82 4.05 10.65 -8.39
N ASP A 83 3.73 10.37 -7.11
CA ASP A 83 2.43 9.81 -6.74
C ASP A 83 1.28 10.77 -7.05
N GLU A 84 1.48 12.08 -6.87
CA GLU A 84 0.48 13.08 -7.23
C GLU A 84 0.24 13.15 -8.75
N THR A 85 1.30 13.07 -9.56
CA THR A 85 1.18 13.05 -11.02
C THR A 85 0.35 11.86 -11.49
N VAL A 86 0.69 10.66 -11.03
CA VAL A 86 -0.05 9.44 -11.35
C VAL A 86 -1.51 9.51 -10.83
N ALA A 87 -1.71 10.02 -9.62
CA ALA A 87 -3.04 10.20 -9.03
C ALA A 87 -3.93 11.13 -9.85
N ARG A 88 -3.36 12.20 -10.44
CA ARG A 88 -4.08 13.13 -11.33
C ARG A 88 -4.53 12.45 -12.61
N GLU A 89 -3.62 11.75 -13.26
CA GLU A 89 -3.91 11.04 -14.51
C GLU A 89 -4.96 9.94 -14.35
N LEU A 90 -4.98 9.30 -13.18
CA LEU A 90 -5.94 8.24 -12.85
C LEU A 90 -7.25 8.78 -12.26
N GLY A 91 -7.40 10.08 -12.06
CA GLY A 91 -8.62 10.66 -11.53
C GLY A 91 -8.90 10.35 -10.06
N ALA A 92 -7.86 10.16 -9.23
CA ALA A 92 -8.02 9.88 -7.81
C ALA A 92 -8.83 10.94 -7.05
N VAL A 93 -9.39 10.58 -5.91
CA VAL A 93 -10.15 11.48 -5.03
C VAL A 93 -9.29 12.67 -4.61
N ARG A 94 -9.89 13.86 -4.56
CA ARG A 94 -9.22 15.07 -4.07
C ARG A 94 -9.31 15.16 -2.55
N ASN A 95 -8.21 15.56 -1.91
CA ASN A 95 -8.24 15.96 -0.50
C ASN A 95 -8.78 17.40 -0.34
N ALA A 96 -8.90 17.87 0.91
CA ALA A 96 -9.42 19.20 1.22
C ALA A 96 -8.58 20.35 0.62
N ALA A 97 -7.29 20.12 0.36
CA ALA A 97 -6.39 21.11 -0.29
C ALA A 97 -6.43 21.03 -1.83
N GLY A 98 -7.26 20.14 -2.40
CA GLY A 98 -7.41 19.97 -3.85
C GLY A 98 -6.41 19.01 -4.50
N TRP A 99 -5.47 18.42 -3.74
CA TRP A 99 -4.54 17.41 -4.24
C TRP A 99 -5.23 16.05 -4.41
N ARG A 100 -4.77 15.24 -5.36
CA ARG A 100 -5.30 13.90 -5.61
C ARG A 100 -4.53 12.80 -4.88
N SER A 101 -3.51 13.15 -4.13
CA SER A 101 -2.79 12.29 -3.21
C SER A 101 -2.66 12.97 -1.85
N ASP A 102 -2.46 12.18 -0.79
CA ASP A 102 -2.24 12.69 0.56
C ASP A 102 -1.22 11.81 1.30
N TYR A 103 -0.60 12.33 2.34
CA TYR A 103 0.26 11.53 3.23
C TYR A 103 -0.54 10.57 4.12
N ARG A 104 -1.83 10.86 4.32
CA ARG A 104 -2.72 10.04 5.12
C ARG A 104 -4.16 10.23 4.67
N TRP A 105 -4.84 9.13 4.46
CA TRP A 105 -6.28 9.11 4.25
C TRP A 105 -7.00 8.50 5.45
N ARG A 106 -8.05 9.18 5.91
CA ARG A 106 -9.04 8.64 6.83
C ARG A 106 -10.35 8.50 6.09
N ILE A 107 -10.75 7.29 5.86
CA ILE A 107 -11.90 6.96 5.02
C ILE A 107 -12.96 6.32 5.90
N ASP A 108 -14.13 6.92 5.97
CA ASP A 108 -15.31 6.32 6.61
C ASP A 108 -16.08 5.48 5.58
N VAL A 109 -16.24 4.21 5.89
CA VAL A 109 -17.00 3.26 5.08
C VAL A 109 -18.06 2.65 5.99
N GLY A 110 -19.28 3.21 5.96
CA GLY A 110 -20.39 2.67 6.75
C GLY A 110 -20.12 2.64 8.27
N GLY A 111 -19.47 3.66 8.82
CA GLY A 111 -19.10 3.74 10.22
C GLY A 111 -17.75 3.08 10.57
N VAL A 112 -17.13 2.37 9.64
CA VAL A 112 -15.78 1.81 9.80
C VAL A 112 -14.75 2.82 9.31
N ILE A 113 -13.92 3.33 10.21
CA ILE A 113 -12.83 4.25 9.89
C ILE A 113 -11.60 3.46 9.47
N ILE A 114 -11.19 3.60 8.21
CA ILE A 114 -9.96 3.06 7.64
C ILE A 114 -8.92 4.19 7.61
N ASP A 115 -7.74 3.97 8.16
CA ASP A 115 -6.63 4.91 8.24
C ASP A 115 -5.44 4.39 7.46
N ALA A 116 -5.19 4.98 6.30
CA ALA A 116 -4.10 4.59 5.40
C ALA A 116 -2.99 5.65 5.40
N ALA A 117 -1.76 5.23 5.65
CA ALA A 117 -0.55 6.04 5.52
C ALA A 117 0.63 5.14 5.11
N HIS A 118 1.57 5.66 4.31
CA HIS A 118 2.66 4.84 3.79
C HIS A 118 3.63 4.39 4.89
N HIS A 119 4.10 5.33 5.68
CA HIS A 119 5.17 5.03 6.62
C HIS A 119 4.71 4.31 7.89
N ILE A 120 5.51 3.34 8.29
CA ILE A 120 5.60 2.85 9.66
C ILE A 120 7.06 2.95 10.08
N MET A 121 7.32 3.28 11.34
CA MET A 121 8.69 3.29 11.83
C MET A 121 9.26 1.87 11.77
N GLY A 122 10.27 1.66 10.93
CA GLY A 122 11.01 0.40 10.83
C GLY A 122 11.90 0.17 12.05
N ASN A 123 12.14 -1.09 12.39
CA ASN A 123 13.26 -1.49 13.24
C ASN A 123 14.24 -2.26 12.38
N GLY A 124 15.51 -1.90 12.44
CA GLY A 124 16.57 -2.65 11.77
C GLY A 124 16.75 -4.09 12.29
N VAL A 125 15.98 -4.49 13.30
CA VAL A 125 16.10 -5.80 13.96
C VAL A 125 14.90 -6.66 13.61
N PRO A 126 15.03 -7.74 12.81
CA PRO A 126 13.92 -8.51 12.29
C PRO A 126 12.96 -9.07 13.34
N TRP A 127 13.48 -9.55 14.48
CA TRP A 127 12.65 -10.13 15.55
C TRP A 127 11.89 -9.09 16.40
N THR A 128 12.13 -7.79 16.19
CA THR A 128 11.37 -6.71 16.85
C THR A 128 10.31 -6.07 15.95
N ASN A 129 10.16 -6.53 14.73
CA ASN A 129 9.21 -5.94 13.75
C ASN A 129 7.77 -5.90 14.28
N GLY A 130 7.33 -6.90 15.04
CA GLY A 130 6.01 -6.90 15.68
C GLY A 130 5.78 -5.76 16.68
N ASN A 131 6.81 -5.30 17.36
CA ASN A 131 6.71 -4.20 18.33
C ASN A 131 6.37 -2.87 17.68
N ASN A 132 6.84 -2.63 16.45
CA ASN A 132 6.53 -1.40 15.73
C ASN A 132 5.07 -1.33 15.32
N VAL A 133 4.53 -2.43 14.86
CA VAL A 133 3.13 -2.55 14.46
C VAL A 133 2.23 -2.30 15.66
N ARG A 134 2.53 -2.95 16.80
CA ARG A 134 1.83 -2.73 18.07
C ARG A 134 1.92 -1.27 18.53
N ARG A 135 3.12 -0.71 18.56
CA ARG A 135 3.34 0.68 18.97
C ARG A 135 2.59 1.67 18.09
N ALA A 136 2.61 1.47 16.77
CA ALA A 136 1.91 2.32 15.81
C ALA A 136 0.39 2.33 16.07
N LEU A 137 -0.21 1.15 16.29
CA LEU A 137 -1.63 1.06 16.63
C LEU A 137 -1.94 1.78 17.94
N MET A 138 -1.24 1.45 19.03
CA MET A 138 -1.47 2.02 20.36
C MET A 138 -1.31 3.54 20.35
N THR A 139 -0.22 4.05 19.74
CA THR A 139 0.02 5.50 19.66
C THR A 139 -1.06 6.22 18.86
N THR A 140 -1.53 5.62 17.75
CA THR A 140 -2.58 6.24 16.94
C THR A 140 -3.91 6.28 17.69
N VAL A 141 -4.24 5.22 18.42
CA VAL A 141 -5.46 5.17 19.23
C VAL A 141 -5.42 6.20 20.35
N LEU A 142 -4.31 6.27 21.10
CA LEU A 142 -4.13 7.25 22.18
C LEU A 142 -4.22 8.69 21.67
N ARG A 143 -3.53 9.01 20.58
CA ARG A 143 -3.58 10.35 19.96
C ARG A 143 -4.96 10.72 19.44
N ALA A 144 -5.74 9.78 18.95
CA ALA A 144 -7.11 10.04 18.55
C ALA A 144 -7.97 10.40 19.78
N ILE A 145 -7.83 9.66 20.88
CA ILE A 145 -8.53 9.93 22.14
C ILE A 145 -8.14 11.31 22.71
N GLU A 146 -6.84 11.64 22.72
CA GLU A 146 -6.35 12.96 23.17
C GLU A 146 -6.92 14.14 22.37
N ARG A 147 -7.31 13.90 21.10
CA ARG A 147 -7.88 14.92 20.20
C ARG A 147 -9.40 14.89 20.11
N ASP A 148 -10.04 14.08 20.93
CA ASP A 148 -11.49 13.83 20.85
C ASP A 148 -11.94 13.35 19.44
N GLU A 149 -11.07 12.58 18.79
CA GLU A 149 -11.33 11.97 17.48
C GLU A 149 -11.70 10.50 17.65
N ALA A 150 -12.59 9.99 16.81
CA ALA A 150 -12.86 8.55 16.76
C ALA A 150 -11.62 7.78 16.31
N PRO A 151 -11.04 6.87 17.13
CA PRO A 151 -9.89 6.08 16.70
C PRO A 151 -10.22 5.17 15.49
N PRO A 152 -9.25 4.91 14.59
CA PRO A 152 -9.50 4.07 13.41
C PRO A 152 -9.81 2.63 13.80
N HIS A 153 -10.67 1.96 13.04
CA HIS A 153 -10.98 0.54 13.18
C HIS A 153 -9.95 -0.33 12.47
N VAL A 154 -9.49 0.12 11.30
CA VAL A 154 -8.48 -0.54 10.48
C VAL A 154 -7.39 0.45 10.11
N MET A 155 -6.14 0.13 10.41
CA MET A 155 -4.98 0.90 9.99
C MET A 155 -4.21 0.14 8.90
N ILE A 156 -3.80 0.84 7.85
CA ILE A 156 -2.99 0.31 6.75
C ILE A 156 -1.67 1.07 6.72
N ARG A 157 -0.58 0.34 6.74
CA ARG A 157 0.79 0.86 6.62
C ARG A 157 1.56 0.04 5.60
N SER A 158 2.63 0.61 5.04
CA SER A 158 3.46 0.00 4.00
C SER A 158 4.95 0.20 4.30
N HIS A 159 5.77 0.48 3.30
CA HIS A 159 7.18 0.85 3.34
C HIS A 159 8.15 -0.28 3.68
N VAL A 160 7.88 -1.11 4.65
CA VAL A 160 8.81 -2.18 5.11
C VAL A 160 8.67 -3.49 4.36
N HIS A 161 7.73 -3.63 3.45
CA HIS A 161 7.45 -4.73 2.53
C HIS A 161 7.17 -6.10 3.18
N ASN A 162 7.34 -6.24 4.48
CA ASN A 162 7.07 -7.48 5.23
C ASN A 162 5.67 -7.43 5.83
N PRO A 163 4.72 -8.23 5.35
CA PRO A 163 3.38 -8.27 5.88
C PRO A 163 3.39 -8.62 7.37
N ALA A 164 2.67 -7.84 8.12
CA ALA A 164 2.45 -8.06 9.55
C ALA A 164 1.08 -7.53 9.94
N GLN A 165 0.54 -8.08 11.01
CA GLN A 165 -0.71 -7.58 11.57
C GLN A 165 -0.68 -7.64 13.09
N TYR A 166 -1.46 -6.74 13.70
CA TYR A 166 -1.69 -6.72 15.12
C TYR A 166 -3.11 -6.25 15.42
N GLU A 167 -3.72 -6.84 16.42
CA GLU A 167 -5.06 -6.48 16.89
C GLU A 167 -5.03 -6.15 18.38
N PHE A 168 -5.75 -5.11 18.75
CA PHE A 168 -5.98 -4.72 20.13
C PHE A 168 -7.29 -3.95 20.29
N GLY A 169 -8.14 -4.38 21.21
CA GLY A 169 -9.40 -3.69 21.51
C GLY A 169 -10.34 -3.59 20.31
N GLY A 170 -10.42 -4.61 19.46
CA GLY A 170 -11.23 -4.63 18.26
C GLY A 170 -10.70 -3.74 17.12
N ARG A 171 -9.49 -3.18 17.25
CA ARG A 171 -8.83 -2.36 16.26
C ARG A 171 -7.64 -3.10 15.69
N ARG A 172 -7.43 -2.97 14.38
CA ARG A 172 -6.43 -3.74 13.65
C ARG A 172 -5.50 -2.86 12.86
N ILE A 173 -4.23 -3.24 12.81
CA ILE A 173 -3.23 -2.65 11.92
C ILE A 173 -2.65 -3.72 11.03
N TYR A 174 -2.44 -3.38 9.77
CA TYR A 174 -1.84 -4.22 8.75
C TYR A 174 -0.68 -3.51 8.09
N ILE A 175 0.43 -4.22 7.94
CA ILE A 175 1.49 -3.85 6.99
C ILE A 175 1.19 -4.56 5.70
N THR A 176 1.09 -3.81 4.60
CA THR A 176 0.82 -4.39 3.29
C THR A 176 2.03 -5.14 2.76
N PRO A 177 1.83 -6.25 2.03
CA PRO A 177 2.85 -6.72 1.10
C PRO A 177 3.13 -5.64 0.05
N SER A 178 4.23 -5.77 -0.67
CA SER A 178 4.57 -4.88 -1.78
C SER A 178 4.44 -5.58 -3.12
N PHE A 179 4.48 -4.81 -4.21
CA PHE A 179 4.63 -5.34 -5.56
C PHE A 179 6.08 -5.26 -6.07
N LYS A 180 7.01 -4.90 -5.17
CA LYS A 180 8.42 -4.83 -5.48
C LYS A 180 9.06 -6.22 -5.38
N LEU A 181 9.74 -6.63 -6.44
CA LEU A 181 10.60 -7.81 -6.43
C LEU A 181 11.93 -7.48 -5.73
N ARG A 182 12.68 -8.53 -5.38
CA ARG A 182 14.00 -8.39 -4.78
C ARG A 182 14.94 -7.73 -5.78
N ASP A 183 15.52 -6.60 -5.40
CA ASP A 183 16.54 -5.87 -6.16
C ASP A 183 17.96 -6.17 -5.65
N GLU A 184 18.96 -5.57 -6.28
CA GLU A 184 20.37 -5.72 -5.90
C GLU A 184 20.60 -5.25 -4.44
N TYR A 185 19.94 -4.17 -4.02
CA TYR A 185 20.06 -3.68 -2.65
C TYR A 185 19.52 -4.69 -1.64
N ALA A 186 18.38 -5.26 -1.90
CA ALA A 186 17.79 -6.31 -1.05
C ALA A 186 18.69 -7.55 -0.98
N HIS A 187 19.40 -7.90 -2.07
CA HIS A 187 20.42 -8.95 -2.05
C HIS A 187 21.61 -8.57 -1.15
N LYS A 188 22.13 -7.36 -1.26
CA LYS A 188 23.27 -6.87 -0.47
C LYS A 188 22.99 -6.89 1.04
N ILE A 189 21.80 -6.52 1.46
CA ILE A 189 21.42 -6.50 2.87
C ILE A 189 20.87 -7.84 3.38
N GLY A 190 20.88 -8.87 2.56
CA GLY A 190 20.35 -10.18 2.94
C GLY A 190 18.84 -10.22 3.23
N ALA A 191 18.09 -9.25 2.68
CA ALA A 191 16.65 -9.23 2.85
C ALA A 191 16.01 -10.47 2.23
N GLY A 192 15.07 -11.08 2.94
CA GLY A 192 14.28 -12.21 2.42
C GLY A 192 13.40 -11.80 1.25
N LEU A 193 12.91 -12.78 0.48
CA LEU A 193 11.88 -12.54 -0.51
C LEU A 193 10.58 -12.15 0.19
N ALA A 194 10.20 -10.89 0.09
CA ALA A 194 8.90 -10.43 0.55
C ALA A 194 7.80 -10.98 -0.38
N PRO A 195 6.65 -11.41 0.16
CA PRO A 195 5.53 -11.82 -0.66
C PRO A 195 4.94 -10.62 -1.40
N ILE A 196 4.56 -10.82 -2.66
CA ILE A 196 3.82 -9.83 -3.46
C ILE A 196 2.34 -9.92 -3.08
N GLY A 197 1.64 -8.79 -3.01
CA GLY A 197 0.20 -8.85 -2.75
C GLY A 197 -0.42 -7.55 -2.25
N GLY A 198 -1.59 -7.70 -1.64
CA GLY A 198 -2.38 -6.61 -1.12
C GLY A 198 -3.37 -7.05 -0.05
N LEU A 199 -4.19 -6.12 0.39
CA LEU A 199 -5.29 -6.35 1.31
C LEU A 199 -6.63 -6.24 0.58
N LEU A 200 -7.53 -7.15 0.84
CA LEU A 200 -8.95 -7.03 0.51
C LEU A 200 -9.69 -6.68 1.80
N ILE A 201 -10.37 -5.54 1.81
CA ILE A 201 -11.16 -5.08 2.94
C ILE A 201 -12.63 -5.06 2.52
N THR A 202 -13.44 -5.82 3.21
CA THR A 202 -14.90 -5.81 3.04
C THR A 202 -15.52 -5.18 4.28
N VAL A 203 -16.41 -4.23 4.07
CA VAL A 203 -17.16 -3.60 5.17
C VAL A 203 -18.63 -3.91 4.96
N ASP A 204 -19.23 -4.53 5.96
CA ASP A 204 -20.65 -4.84 6.00
C ASP A 204 -21.21 -4.61 7.39
N ASN A 205 -22.38 -3.97 7.48
CA ASN A 205 -23.10 -3.69 8.75
C ASN A 205 -22.19 -3.12 9.86
N GLY A 206 -21.29 -2.19 9.52
CA GLY A 206 -20.38 -1.57 10.48
C GLY A 206 -19.21 -2.45 10.95
N ALA A 207 -19.02 -3.61 10.36
CA ALA A 207 -17.90 -4.50 10.63
C ALA A 207 -16.97 -4.58 9.40
N ALA A 208 -15.65 -4.68 9.66
CA ALA A 208 -14.65 -4.88 8.61
C ALA A 208 -14.07 -6.28 8.67
N GLU A 209 -14.04 -6.97 7.55
CA GLU A 209 -13.22 -8.14 7.31
C GLU A 209 -12.00 -7.75 6.47
N VAL A 210 -10.82 -8.23 6.85
CA VAL A 210 -9.58 -7.94 6.12
C VAL A 210 -8.86 -9.24 5.79
N ILE A 211 -8.64 -9.47 4.52
CA ILE A 211 -7.94 -10.64 4.00
C ILE A 211 -6.65 -10.19 3.34
N THR A 212 -5.51 -10.68 3.83
CA THR A 212 -4.23 -10.50 3.16
C THR A 212 -4.12 -11.50 2.02
N ARG A 213 -3.99 -11.02 0.80
CA ARG A 213 -3.76 -11.83 -0.40
C ARG A 213 -2.30 -11.71 -0.81
N THR A 214 -1.59 -12.83 -0.79
CA THR A 214 -0.17 -12.86 -1.16
C THR A 214 0.08 -13.90 -2.24
N PHE A 215 1.02 -13.55 -3.10
CA PHE A 215 1.56 -14.41 -4.15
C PHE A 215 3.05 -14.58 -3.89
N LYS A 216 3.53 -15.80 -3.96
CA LYS A 216 4.96 -16.07 -3.83
C LYS A 216 5.61 -15.80 -5.18
N PRO A 217 6.63 -14.94 -5.26
CA PRO A 217 7.43 -14.83 -6.48
C PRO A 217 8.12 -16.15 -6.78
N GLU A 218 8.39 -16.42 -8.05
CA GLU A 218 9.22 -17.57 -8.42
C GLU A 218 10.57 -17.48 -7.72
N ARG A 219 11.01 -18.58 -7.18
CA ARG A 219 12.32 -18.69 -6.52
C ARG A 219 13.36 -19.11 -7.54
N ASP A 220 14.54 -18.55 -7.43
CA ASP A 220 15.70 -19.04 -8.15
C ASP A 220 15.92 -20.51 -7.79
N LYS A 221 16.00 -21.36 -8.80
CA LYS A 221 16.31 -22.77 -8.60
C LYS A 221 17.83 -22.91 -8.46
N ALA A 222 18.25 -23.75 -7.53
CA ALA A 222 19.66 -24.10 -7.45
C ALA A 222 20.15 -24.69 -8.78
N THR A 223 21.26 -24.17 -9.30
CA THR A 223 21.91 -24.76 -10.47
C THR A 223 22.49 -26.11 -10.06
N LYS A 224 22.10 -27.17 -10.76
CA LYS A 224 22.70 -28.49 -10.59
C LYS A 224 24.03 -28.51 -11.34
N LEU A 225 25.09 -28.96 -10.66
CA LEU A 225 26.38 -29.25 -11.24
C LEU A 225 26.35 -30.58 -12.01
#